data_ec6283a6c3c17e3d30a19841fc336c11
#
_entry.id   ec6283a6c3c17e3d30a19841fc336c11
#
_cell.length_a   1.000
_cell.length_b   1.000
_cell.length_c   1.000
_cell.angle_alpha   90.00
_cell.angle_beta   90.00
_cell.angle_gamma   90.00
#
_symmetry.space_group_name_H-M   'P 1'
#
loop_
_entity.id
_entity.type
_entity.pdbx_description
1 polymer ?
#
loop_
_entity_poly.entity_id
_entity_poly.type
_entity_poly.pdbx_seq_one_letter_code
_entity_poly.pdbx_strand_id
1 'polypeptide(L)'
;MSDALDYLQQASLITAHDEANAYDAVVPPIVQTSLFTFSDYDEMVATYRGEKLRPVYSRGLNPTVRIFEDMLAKLEGAEDALAFASGMATISSTVLSFVEPGDRVVAVRHLYPDAYRFFETMLKRMRIEVTYVDGRDEDAVAKALPGAKLLYLESPTSWVMDAHDVGALAALAKQHGVLSMIDNSWASPVFQKPLSLGVDLVLHSASKYLGGHSDVVAGVVAGPKELINRIRNETLPYLGGKLSPFDAWLLIRGMRTLPIRMKAHEASALEIAHRLQALDIVEKVCHPALNNGLPPGLHGTSGLFSFIFKDVIHIQTFCDHLKLFKLGVSWGGHESLVVPGDVVANQKAPPSFADAFGVDPLSVRLHVGLEGTEALWSDLQAAMAAARTD
;
A
#
# COMPACT_ATOMS: atom_id res chain seq x y z
N MET A 1 -0.02 28.14 -1.41
CA MET A 1 0.76 27.55 -0.31
C MET A 1 0.29 26.12 -0.21
N SER A 2 1.15 25.16 -0.47
CA SER A 2 0.81 23.78 -0.74
C SER A 2 0.13 23.11 0.44
N ASP A 3 -0.94 22.37 0.18
CA ASP A 3 -1.73 21.56 1.11
C ASP A 3 -1.02 20.28 1.59
N ALA A 4 0.30 20.17 1.39
CA ALA A 4 1.09 19.18 2.08
C ALA A 4 1.06 19.53 3.56
N LEU A 5 0.34 18.75 4.37
CA LEU A 5 0.52 18.80 5.82
C LEU A 5 2.02 18.83 6.08
N ASP A 6 2.50 19.91 6.72
CA ASP A 6 3.89 20.01 7.07
C ASP A 6 4.32 18.71 7.78
N TYR A 7 5.51 18.22 7.46
CA TYR A 7 6.11 17.05 8.09
C TYR A 7 5.95 17.06 9.61
N LEU A 8 6.15 18.22 10.26
CA LEU A 8 5.97 18.39 11.70
C LEU A 8 4.51 18.16 12.13
N GLN A 9 3.55 18.60 11.33
CA GLN A 9 2.14 18.41 11.61
C GLN A 9 1.75 16.93 11.47
N GLN A 10 2.25 16.23 10.47
CA GLN A 10 2.04 14.78 10.34
C GLN A 10 2.69 14.01 11.50
N ALA A 11 3.92 14.38 11.88
CA ALA A 11 4.59 13.78 13.01
C ALA A 11 3.79 13.98 14.31
N SER A 12 3.22 15.16 14.54
CA SER A 12 2.42 15.43 15.74
C SER A 12 1.14 14.59 15.81
N LEU A 13 0.49 14.32 14.67
CA LEU A 13 -0.74 13.50 14.62
C LEU A 13 -0.56 12.06 15.12
N ILE A 14 0.64 11.50 14.96
CA ILE A 14 0.93 10.09 15.27
C ILE A 14 1.91 9.90 16.42
N THR A 15 2.59 10.97 16.86
CA THR A 15 3.48 10.93 18.05
C THR A 15 2.81 11.49 19.30
N ALA A 16 1.72 12.26 19.16
CA ALA A 16 0.96 12.75 20.30
C ALA A 16 0.44 11.57 21.15
N HIS A 17 0.63 11.69 22.43
CA HIS A 17 0.13 10.72 23.40
C HIS A 17 -1.30 11.14 23.83
N ASP A 18 -2.28 10.77 23.00
CA ASP A 18 -3.68 11.08 23.20
C ASP A 18 -4.60 9.85 23.28
N GLU A 19 -4.01 8.65 23.25
CA GLU A 19 -4.78 7.41 23.36
C GLU A 19 -5.27 7.20 24.78
N ALA A 20 -6.58 7.15 24.95
CA ALA A 20 -7.18 6.82 26.22
C ALA A 20 -6.85 5.36 26.62
N ASN A 21 -6.14 5.16 27.71
CA ASN A 21 -5.91 3.85 28.28
C ASN A 21 -6.00 3.87 29.81
N ALA A 22 -6.23 2.69 30.41
CA ALA A 22 -6.55 2.57 31.82
C ALA A 22 -5.39 2.94 32.79
N TYR A 23 -4.18 3.16 32.25
CA TYR A 23 -2.97 3.35 33.07
C TYR A 23 -2.22 4.64 32.76
N ASP A 24 -2.74 5.49 31.88
CA ASP A 24 -2.06 6.69 31.36
C ASP A 24 -0.63 6.38 30.87
N ALA A 25 -0.44 5.17 30.34
CA ALA A 25 0.86 4.70 29.86
C ALA A 25 1.17 5.36 28.50
N VAL A 26 2.43 5.76 28.29
CA VAL A 26 2.89 6.36 27.02
C VAL A 26 2.67 5.41 25.84
N VAL A 27 2.72 4.11 26.07
CA VAL A 27 2.41 3.08 25.05
C VAL A 27 1.15 2.34 25.50
N PRO A 28 0.13 2.22 24.64
CA PRO A 28 -1.11 1.55 25.01
C PRO A 28 -0.87 0.06 25.31
N PRO A 29 -1.63 -0.54 26.24
CA PRO A 29 -1.52 -1.97 26.56
C PRO A 29 -2.02 -2.84 25.39
N ILE A 30 -1.49 -4.06 25.30
CA ILE A 30 -1.99 -5.09 24.39
C ILE A 30 -3.14 -5.81 25.04
N VAL A 31 -4.36 -5.66 24.51
CA VAL A 31 -5.55 -6.36 24.98
C VAL A 31 -5.70 -7.68 24.23
N GLN A 32 -4.95 -8.69 24.66
CA GLN A 32 -4.91 -10.01 24.02
C GLN A 32 -5.99 -10.92 24.60
N THR A 33 -7.21 -10.79 24.10
CA THR A 33 -8.36 -11.61 24.49
C THR A 33 -9.23 -11.96 23.29
N SER A 34 -9.95 -13.07 23.35
CA SER A 34 -10.96 -13.43 22.34
C SER A 34 -12.31 -12.76 22.59
N LEU A 35 -12.69 -12.58 23.84
CA LEU A 35 -14.01 -12.10 24.24
C LEU A 35 -13.92 -11.11 25.42
N PHE A 36 -15.01 -10.37 25.62
CA PHE A 36 -15.19 -9.43 26.72
C PHE A 36 -16.47 -9.80 27.47
N THR A 37 -16.43 -9.81 28.82
CA THR A 37 -17.58 -10.10 29.67
C THR A 37 -18.43 -8.86 29.87
N PHE A 38 -19.69 -9.04 30.22
CA PHE A 38 -20.63 -7.98 30.59
C PHE A 38 -20.73 -7.88 32.12
N SER A 39 -21.04 -6.68 32.60
CA SER A 39 -21.25 -6.44 34.02
C SER A 39 -22.54 -7.13 34.55
N ASP A 40 -23.57 -7.12 33.68
CA ASP A 40 -24.89 -7.65 34.01
C ASP A 40 -25.68 -7.97 32.74
N TYR A 41 -26.89 -8.51 32.94
CA TYR A 41 -27.82 -8.89 31.89
C TYR A 41 -28.26 -7.68 31.04
N ASP A 42 -28.57 -6.56 31.69
CA ASP A 42 -29.08 -5.38 31.02
C ASP A 42 -28.02 -4.73 30.10
N GLU A 43 -26.75 -4.71 30.53
CA GLU A 43 -25.65 -4.27 29.68
C GLU A 43 -25.52 -5.17 28.43
N MET A 44 -25.66 -6.49 28.60
CA MET A 44 -25.62 -7.41 27.46
C MET A 44 -26.77 -7.13 26.48
N VAL A 45 -27.99 -6.95 26.97
CA VAL A 45 -29.17 -6.62 26.15
C VAL A 45 -28.98 -5.30 25.41
N ALA A 46 -28.57 -4.23 26.10
CA ALA A 46 -28.35 -2.92 25.50
C ALA A 46 -27.29 -2.97 24.40
N THR A 47 -26.21 -3.75 24.63
CA THR A 47 -25.16 -3.94 23.62
C THR A 47 -25.68 -4.64 22.38
N TYR A 48 -26.43 -5.75 22.52
CA TYR A 48 -26.97 -6.49 21.37
C TYR A 48 -28.09 -5.74 20.63
N ARG A 49 -28.73 -4.76 21.28
CA ARG A 49 -29.66 -3.83 20.63
C ARG A 49 -28.97 -2.64 19.94
N GLY A 50 -27.65 -2.53 20.07
CA GLY A 50 -26.89 -1.39 19.52
C GLY A 50 -27.02 -0.09 20.30
N GLU A 51 -27.63 -0.13 21.50
CA GLU A 51 -27.80 1.03 22.39
C GLU A 51 -26.50 1.38 23.12
N LYS A 52 -25.62 0.40 23.30
CA LYS A 52 -24.29 0.55 23.91
C LYS A 52 -23.22 -0.04 23.02
N LEU A 53 -22.29 0.81 22.53
CA LEU A 53 -21.16 0.36 21.73
C LEU A 53 -19.98 -0.04 22.64
N ARG A 54 -19.56 -1.32 22.55
CA ARG A 54 -18.41 -1.84 23.29
C ARG A 54 -17.83 -3.09 22.61
N PRO A 55 -16.59 -3.47 22.93
CA PRO A 55 -16.06 -4.76 22.51
C PRO A 55 -16.87 -5.93 23.08
N VAL A 56 -17.15 -6.92 22.24
CA VAL A 56 -17.82 -8.19 22.61
C VAL A 56 -16.91 -9.37 22.27
N TYR A 57 -16.36 -9.36 21.07
CA TYR A 57 -15.48 -10.39 20.54
C TYR A 57 -14.41 -9.78 19.64
N SER A 58 -13.15 -10.14 19.85
CA SER A 58 -11.99 -9.49 19.17
C SER A 58 -11.93 -9.67 17.65
N ARG A 59 -12.77 -10.52 17.04
CA ARG A 59 -12.92 -10.55 15.60
C ARG A 59 -13.58 -9.28 15.06
N GLY A 60 -14.54 -8.71 15.81
CA GLY A 60 -15.27 -7.51 15.41
C GLY A 60 -14.63 -6.22 15.89
N LEU A 61 -14.27 -6.17 17.18
CA LEU A 61 -13.68 -4.98 17.80
C LEU A 61 -12.71 -5.39 18.92
N ASN A 62 -11.51 -4.84 18.85
CA ASN A 62 -10.51 -4.97 19.92
C ASN A 62 -9.90 -3.58 20.24
N PRO A 63 -9.75 -3.19 21.52
CA PRO A 63 -9.26 -1.87 21.89
C PRO A 63 -7.90 -1.51 21.31
N THR A 64 -6.94 -2.45 21.28
CA THR A 64 -5.60 -2.21 20.73
C THR A 64 -5.66 -2.02 19.19
N VAL A 65 -6.47 -2.83 18.50
CA VAL A 65 -6.67 -2.69 17.05
C VAL A 65 -7.33 -1.34 16.75
N ARG A 66 -8.30 -0.93 17.56
CA ARG A 66 -9.00 0.35 17.38
C ARG A 66 -8.04 1.56 17.47
N ILE A 67 -7.06 1.53 18.38
CA ILE A 67 -6.06 2.60 18.49
C ILE A 67 -5.27 2.74 17.17
N PHE A 68 -4.86 1.63 16.56
CA PHE A 68 -4.19 1.65 15.25
C PHE A 68 -5.10 2.23 14.16
N GLU A 69 -6.36 1.77 14.10
CA GLU A 69 -7.35 2.27 13.14
C GLU A 69 -7.58 3.78 13.29
N ASP A 70 -7.73 4.27 14.53
CA ASP A 70 -7.92 5.70 14.82
C ASP A 70 -6.70 6.54 14.45
N MET A 71 -5.48 6.04 14.71
CA MET A 71 -4.24 6.71 14.30
C MET A 71 -4.16 6.86 12.77
N LEU A 72 -4.47 5.79 12.02
CA LEU A 72 -4.46 5.87 10.55
C LEU A 72 -5.57 6.78 10.03
N ALA A 73 -6.78 6.67 10.56
CA ALA A 73 -7.89 7.54 10.18
C ALA A 73 -7.52 9.02 10.35
N LYS A 74 -6.94 9.40 11.49
CA LYS A 74 -6.42 10.76 11.73
C LYS A 74 -5.37 11.16 10.70
N LEU A 75 -4.42 10.26 10.42
CA LEU A 75 -3.31 10.55 9.50
C LEU A 75 -3.78 10.68 8.06
N GLU A 76 -4.75 9.88 7.60
CA GLU A 76 -5.37 9.99 6.26
C GLU A 76 -6.39 11.12 6.15
N GLY A 77 -6.88 11.66 7.28
CA GLY A 77 -8.00 12.58 7.29
C GLY A 77 -9.35 11.89 7.00
N ALA A 78 -9.44 10.61 7.37
CA ALA A 78 -10.62 9.78 7.21
C ALA A 78 -11.58 9.89 8.42
N GLU A 79 -12.85 9.56 8.22
CA GLU A 79 -13.84 9.47 9.31
C GLU A 79 -13.65 8.19 10.13
N ASP A 80 -13.22 7.08 9.48
CA ASP A 80 -12.99 5.80 10.12
C ASP A 80 -11.97 4.97 9.35
N ALA A 81 -11.43 3.92 9.99
CA ALA A 81 -10.58 2.93 9.36
C ALA A 81 -10.91 1.52 9.86
N LEU A 82 -10.47 0.50 9.12
CA LEU A 82 -10.68 -0.91 9.44
C LEU A 82 -9.45 -1.73 9.07
N ALA A 83 -8.91 -2.45 10.06
CA ALA A 83 -7.67 -3.20 9.94
C ALA A 83 -7.90 -4.70 9.65
N PHE A 84 -6.96 -5.28 8.90
CA PHE A 84 -6.98 -6.66 8.42
C PHE A 84 -5.65 -7.37 8.65
N ALA A 85 -5.67 -8.69 8.65
CA ALA A 85 -4.51 -9.55 8.83
C ALA A 85 -3.50 -9.54 7.65
N SER A 86 -3.82 -8.90 6.53
CA SER A 86 -2.91 -8.71 5.39
C SER A 86 -3.41 -7.64 4.43
N GLY A 87 -2.52 -7.11 3.58
CA GLY A 87 -2.91 -6.23 2.48
C GLY A 87 -3.92 -6.88 1.53
N MET A 88 -3.74 -8.16 1.19
CA MET A 88 -4.70 -8.88 0.36
C MET A 88 -6.05 -9.09 1.04
N ALA A 89 -6.10 -9.32 2.36
CA ALA A 89 -7.36 -9.36 3.09
C ALA A 89 -8.10 -8.02 3.04
N THR A 90 -7.35 -6.90 3.10
CA THR A 90 -7.90 -5.55 2.91
C THR A 90 -8.48 -5.38 1.52
N ILE A 91 -7.69 -5.67 0.47
CA ILE A 91 -8.13 -5.54 -0.93
C ILE A 91 -9.35 -6.39 -1.20
N SER A 92 -9.28 -7.70 -0.91
CA SER A 92 -10.36 -8.64 -1.21
C SER A 92 -11.64 -8.32 -0.43
N SER A 93 -11.54 -8.05 0.88
CA SER A 93 -12.73 -7.72 1.69
C SER A 93 -13.36 -6.40 1.25
N THR A 94 -12.54 -5.39 0.94
CA THR A 94 -13.06 -4.10 0.48
C THR A 94 -13.74 -4.22 -0.88
N VAL A 95 -13.09 -4.82 -1.87
CA VAL A 95 -13.69 -5.00 -3.20
C VAL A 95 -14.99 -5.80 -3.11
N LEU A 96 -14.98 -6.94 -2.42
CA LEU A 96 -16.16 -7.82 -2.29
C LEU A 96 -17.33 -7.18 -1.51
N SER A 97 -17.10 -6.11 -0.75
CA SER A 97 -18.17 -5.36 -0.12
C SER A 97 -18.97 -4.48 -1.11
N PHE A 98 -18.40 -4.19 -2.29
CA PHE A 98 -19.01 -3.23 -3.21
C PHE A 98 -19.33 -3.76 -4.59
N VAL A 99 -18.99 -5.03 -4.89
CA VAL A 99 -19.27 -5.66 -6.18
C VAL A 99 -20.08 -6.95 -6.02
N GLU A 100 -20.96 -7.20 -6.98
CA GLU A 100 -21.83 -8.37 -7.06
C GLU A 100 -21.65 -9.08 -8.41
N PRO A 101 -22.08 -10.35 -8.54
CA PRO A 101 -22.04 -11.07 -9.82
C PRO A 101 -22.74 -10.30 -10.93
N GLY A 102 -22.01 -10.03 -12.02
CA GLY A 102 -22.51 -9.24 -13.16
C GLY A 102 -22.02 -7.78 -13.16
N ASP A 103 -21.43 -7.31 -12.07
CA ASP A 103 -20.80 -6.01 -12.03
C ASP A 103 -19.49 -5.96 -12.84
N ARG A 104 -19.04 -4.73 -13.12
CA ARG A 104 -17.77 -4.47 -13.80
C ARG A 104 -16.88 -3.56 -12.98
N VAL A 105 -15.60 -3.90 -12.92
CA VAL A 105 -14.52 -3.15 -12.28
C VAL A 105 -13.63 -2.55 -13.36
N VAL A 106 -13.24 -1.29 -13.22
CA VAL A 106 -12.16 -0.68 -13.98
C VAL A 106 -10.93 -0.62 -13.06
N ALA A 107 -9.79 -1.08 -13.52
CA ALA A 107 -8.54 -1.07 -12.75
C ALA A 107 -7.40 -0.50 -13.58
N VAL A 108 -6.46 0.20 -12.94
CA VAL A 108 -5.24 0.62 -13.62
C VAL A 108 -4.37 -0.58 -13.97
N ARG A 109 -3.60 -0.47 -15.06
CA ARG A 109 -2.61 -1.48 -15.45
C ARG A 109 -1.43 -1.45 -14.48
N HIS A 110 -0.65 -2.51 -14.45
CA HIS A 110 0.54 -2.65 -13.59
C HIS A 110 0.23 -2.50 -12.09
N LEU A 111 -1.00 -2.82 -11.67
CA LEU A 111 -1.33 -2.88 -10.24
C LEU A 111 -0.57 -4.03 -9.55
N TYR A 112 -0.64 -4.08 -8.22
CA TYR A 112 -0.02 -5.14 -7.42
C TYR A 112 -0.34 -6.55 -7.97
N PRO A 113 0.67 -7.42 -8.22
CA PRO A 113 0.47 -8.70 -8.90
C PRO A 113 -0.55 -9.62 -8.24
N ASP A 114 -0.66 -9.65 -6.90
CA ASP A 114 -1.64 -10.49 -6.25
C ASP A 114 -3.06 -9.89 -6.29
N ALA A 115 -3.21 -8.56 -6.39
CA ALA A 115 -4.49 -7.94 -6.69
C ALA A 115 -4.94 -8.30 -8.11
N TYR A 116 -4.03 -8.28 -9.10
CA TYR A 116 -4.30 -8.77 -10.45
C TYR A 116 -4.76 -10.24 -10.45
N ARG A 117 -4.03 -11.14 -9.74
CA ARG A 117 -4.42 -12.55 -9.62
C ARG A 117 -5.78 -12.74 -8.95
N PHE A 118 -6.07 -11.97 -7.90
CA PHE A 118 -7.39 -11.97 -7.25
C PHE A 118 -8.49 -11.59 -8.25
N PHE A 119 -8.28 -10.56 -9.05
CA PHE A 119 -9.23 -10.11 -10.07
C PHE A 119 -9.45 -11.18 -11.13
N GLU A 120 -8.39 -11.72 -11.71
CA GLU A 120 -8.47 -12.71 -12.79
C GLU A 120 -8.92 -14.11 -12.32
N THR A 121 -8.87 -14.39 -11.02
CA THR A 121 -9.29 -15.70 -10.49
C THR A 121 -10.61 -15.61 -9.76
N MET A 122 -10.67 -14.87 -8.65
CA MET A 122 -11.86 -14.87 -7.79
C MET A 122 -12.99 -14.02 -8.37
N LEU A 123 -12.72 -12.78 -8.80
CA LEU A 123 -13.77 -11.95 -9.39
C LEU A 123 -14.32 -12.57 -10.68
N LYS A 124 -13.46 -13.12 -11.52
CA LYS A 124 -13.87 -13.82 -12.74
C LYS A 124 -14.76 -15.04 -12.47
N ARG A 125 -14.46 -15.85 -11.43
CA ARG A 125 -15.34 -16.94 -10.99
C ARG A 125 -16.70 -16.43 -10.51
N MET A 126 -16.76 -15.25 -9.93
CA MET A 126 -17.99 -14.57 -9.52
C MET A 126 -18.70 -13.87 -10.68
N ARG A 127 -18.21 -14.00 -11.92
CA ARG A 127 -18.73 -13.32 -13.12
C ARG A 127 -18.68 -11.79 -13.02
N ILE A 128 -17.66 -11.27 -12.36
CA ILE A 128 -17.34 -9.84 -12.31
C ILE A 128 -16.24 -9.61 -13.35
N GLU A 129 -16.49 -8.71 -14.28
CA GLU A 129 -15.55 -8.36 -15.33
C GLU A 129 -14.58 -7.28 -14.86
N VAL A 130 -13.30 -7.39 -15.25
CA VAL A 130 -12.29 -6.36 -14.95
C VAL A 130 -11.73 -5.81 -16.25
N THR A 131 -11.79 -4.49 -16.43
CA THR A 131 -11.20 -3.76 -17.55
C THR A 131 -9.95 -3.03 -17.06
N TYR A 132 -8.80 -3.32 -17.67
CA TYR A 132 -7.54 -2.66 -17.32
C TYR A 132 -7.24 -1.49 -18.24
N VAL A 133 -6.91 -0.33 -17.67
CA VAL A 133 -6.65 0.94 -18.36
C VAL A 133 -5.29 1.53 -17.98
N ASP A 134 -4.68 2.31 -18.88
CA ASP A 134 -3.55 3.15 -18.49
C ASP A 134 -4.08 4.36 -17.71
N GLY A 135 -3.73 4.46 -16.43
CA GLY A 135 -4.21 5.55 -15.58
C GLY A 135 -3.67 6.94 -15.93
N ARG A 136 -2.67 7.01 -16.85
CA ARG A 136 -2.18 8.29 -17.41
C ARG A 136 -3.02 8.78 -18.59
N ASP A 137 -3.84 7.92 -19.15
CA ASP A 137 -4.77 8.24 -20.24
C ASP A 137 -6.18 8.45 -19.66
N GLU A 138 -6.46 9.70 -19.26
CA GLU A 138 -7.75 10.08 -18.68
C GLU A 138 -8.92 9.79 -19.62
N ASP A 139 -8.72 9.93 -20.93
CA ASP A 139 -9.74 9.62 -21.94
C ASP A 139 -10.06 8.12 -21.98
N ALA A 140 -9.03 7.27 -21.88
CA ALA A 140 -9.24 5.82 -21.81
C ALA A 140 -9.98 5.43 -20.51
N VAL A 141 -9.62 6.05 -19.38
CA VAL A 141 -10.34 5.85 -18.12
C VAL A 141 -11.80 6.31 -18.26
N ALA A 142 -12.05 7.52 -18.76
CA ALA A 142 -13.39 8.06 -18.93
C ALA A 142 -14.28 7.18 -19.83
N LYS A 143 -13.72 6.59 -20.90
CA LYS A 143 -14.43 5.66 -21.77
C LYS A 143 -14.76 4.32 -21.12
N ALA A 144 -13.96 3.88 -20.16
CA ALA A 144 -14.15 2.61 -19.46
C ALA A 144 -15.15 2.70 -18.30
N LEU A 145 -15.35 3.87 -17.69
CA LEU A 145 -16.18 4.05 -16.50
C LEU A 145 -17.70 3.84 -16.69
N PRO A 146 -18.36 4.21 -17.82
CA PRO A 146 -19.81 4.06 -17.95
C PRO A 146 -20.28 2.64 -17.65
N GLY A 147 -21.16 2.48 -16.62
CA GLY A 147 -21.67 1.19 -16.16
C GLY A 147 -20.70 0.35 -15.32
N ALA A 148 -19.52 0.85 -14.98
CA ALA A 148 -18.66 0.23 -13.98
C ALA A 148 -19.20 0.49 -12.56
N LYS A 149 -18.91 -0.43 -11.64
CA LYS A 149 -19.28 -0.32 -10.22
C LYS A 149 -18.14 0.27 -9.39
N LEU A 150 -16.90 -0.02 -9.79
CA LEU A 150 -15.69 0.30 -9.04
C LEU A 150 -14.57 0.73 -9.98
N LEU A 151 -13.83 1.78 -9.59
CA LEU A 151 -12.52 2.15 -10.11
C LEU A 151 -11.44 1.80 -9.08
N TYR A 152 -10.55 0.86 -9.41
CA TYR A 152 -9.42 0.48 -8.58
C TYR A 152 -8.14 1.14 -9.08
N LEU A 153 -7.51 1.91 -8.21
CA LEU A 153 -6.31 2.70 -8.49
C LEU A 153 -5.11 2.17 -7.70
N GLU A 154 -3.92 2.38 -8.24
CA GLU A 154 -2.63 2.27 -7.59
C GLU A 154 -1.71 3.30 -8.23
N SER A 155 -1.17 4.24 -7.45
CA SER A 155 -0.31 5.32 -7.97
C SER A 155 0.74 5.71 -6.94
N PRO A 156 2.05 5.53 -7.30
CA PRO A 156 2.58 4.90 -8.51
C PRO A 156 2.25 3.41 -8.61
N THR A 157 2.20 2.90 -9.84
CA THR A 157 1.91 1.50 -10.12
C THR A 157 3.09 0.58 -9.79
N SER A 158 2.79 -0.70 -9.59
CA SER A 158 3.82 -1.73 -9.40
C SER A 158 4.73 -1.86 -10.60
N TRP A 159 6.00 -2.10 -10.37
CA TRP A 159 7.06 -2.39 -11.33
C TRP A 159 7.51 -1.22 -12.20
N VAL A 160 6.62 -0.63 -13.00
CA VAL A 160 6.94 0.47 -13.93
C VAL A 160 6.89 1.86 -13.27
N MET A 161 6.37 1.96 -12.05
CA MET A 161 6.28 3.18 -11.25
C MET A 161 5.59 4.35 -11.96
N ASP A 162 4.59 4.05 -12.79
CA ASP A 162 3.76 5.06 -13.43
C ASP A 162 2.87 5.75 -12.39
N ALA A 163 3.01 7.06 -12.28
CA ALA A 163 2.20 7.88 -11.39
C ALA A 163 1.09 8.60 -12.17
N HIS A 164 -0.09 8.69 -11.58
CA HIS A 164 -1.30 9.26 -12.19
C HIS A 164 -1.77 10.51 -11.44
N ASP A 165 -2.53 11.37 -12.10
CA ASP A 165 -3.33 12.39 -11.42
C ASP A 165 -4.54 11.73 -10.75
N VAL A 166 -4.34 11.35 -9.48
CA VAL A 166 -5.37 10.66 -8.69
C VAL A 166 -6.63 11.52 -8.53
N GLY A 167 -6.46 12.84 -8.42
CA GLY A 167 -7.58 13.77 -8.29
C GLY A 167 -8.45 13.82 -9.56
N ALA A 168 -7.82 13.89 -10.73
CA ALA A 168 -8.53 13.84 -12.01
C ALA A 168 -9.29 12.52 -12.17
N LEU A 169 -8.66 11.38 -11.85
CA LEU A 169 -9.29 10.06 -11.95
C LEU A 169 -10.46 9.88 -10.96
N ALA A 170 -10.32 10.38 -9.74
CA ALA A 170 -11.41 10.38 -8.74
C ALA A 170 -12.59 11.25 -9.20
N ALA A 171 -12.31 12.42 -9.79
CA ALA A 171 -13.35 13.28 -10.34
C ALA A 171 -14.11 12.61 -11.50
N LEU A 172 -13.41 11.90 -12.40
CA LEU A 172 -14.04 11.10 -13.46
C LEU A 172 -14.92 9.99 -12.88
N ALA A 173 -14.44 9.23 -11.89
CA ALA A 173 -15.24 8.21 -11.23
C ALA A 173 -16.53 8.79 -10.64
N LYS A 174 -16.42 9.91 -9.92
CA LYS A 174 -17.56 10.61 -9.33
C LYS A 174 -18.58 11.09 -10.38
N GLN A 175 -18.13 11.62 -11.53
CA GLN A 175 -19.01 12.05 -12.63
C GLN A 175 -19.85 10.89 -13.19
N HIS A 176 -19.31 9.67 -13.17
CA HIS A 176 -19.99 8.46 -13.64
C HIS A 176 -20.71 7.68 -12.52
N GLY A 177 -20.71 8.18 -11.28
CA GLY A 177 -21.31 7.49 -10.14
C GLY A 177 -20.60 6.17 -9.78
N VAL A 178 -19.31 6.07 -10.07
CA VAL A 178 -18.45 4.90 -9.83
C VAL A 178 -17.70 5.11 -8.52
N LEU A 179 -17.74 4.13 -7.62
CA LEU A 179 -16.95 4.15 -6.39
C LEU A 179 -15.45 4.06 -6.73
N SER A 180 -14.63 4.91 -6.12
CA SER A 180 -13.19 4.91 -6.30
C SER A 180 -12.45 4.38 -5.08
N MET A 181 -11.44 3.52 -5.29
CA MET A 181 -10.52 3.09 -4.25
C MET A 181 -9.08 3.04 -4.76
N ILE A 182 -8.13 3.30 -3.87
CA ILE A 182 -6.71 3.33 -4.21
C ILE A 182 -5.88 2.54 -3.21
N ASP A 183 -4.95 1.72 -3.70
CA ASP A 183 -3.84 1.22 -2.90
C ASP A 183 -2.76 2.31 -2.83
N ASN A 184 -2.63 2.94 -1.64
CA ASN A 184 -1.67 4.02 -1.38
C ASN A 184 -0.44 3.54 -0.59
N SER A 185 -0.16 2.23 -0.62
CA SER A 185 0.94 1.63 0.15
C SER A 185 2.30 2.22 -0.20
N TRP A 186 2.55 2.55 -1.47
CA TRP A 186 3.82 3.08 -1.95
C TRP A 186 4.12 4.49 -1.42
N ALA A 187 3.17 5.40 -1.52
CA ALA A 187 3.34 6.80 -1.11
C ALA A 187 3.17 6.99 0.40
N SER A 188 2.42 6.11 1.04
CA SER A 188 1.95 6.25 2.42
C SER A 188 1.14 7.55 2.65
N PRO A 189 0.50 7.73 3.79
CA PRO A 189 -0.19 8.99 4.11
C PRO A 189 0.76 10.20 4.23
N VAL A 190 2.07 9.96 4.25
CA VAL A 190 3.08 11.03 4.35
C VAL A 190 3.20 11.81 3.04
N PHE A 191 3.18 11.13 1.90
CA PHE A 191 3.42 11.76 0.61
C PHE A 191 2.18 11.90 -0.27
N GLN A 192 1.10 11.20 0.04
CA GLN A 192 -0.16 11.30 -0.70
C GLN A 192 -1.36 11.14 0.22
N LYS A 193 -2.38 12.00 0.04
CA LYS A 193 -3.64 12.02 0.79
C LYS A 193 -4.83 11.82 -0.15
N PRO A 194 -5.09 10.59 -0.62
CA PRO A 194 -6.08 10.36 -1.68
C PRO A 194 -7.50 10.79 -1.34
N LEU A 195 -7.91 10.71 -0.07
CA LEU A 195 -9.24 11.21 0.35
C LEU A 195 -9.40 12.71 0.09
N SER A 196 -8.35 13.51 0.31
CA SER A 196 -8.37 14.95 0.01
C SER A 196 -8.40 15.24 -1.48
N LEU A 197 -8.04 14.27 -2.32
CA LEU A 197 -8.10 14.34 -3.78
C LEU A 197 -9.44 13.84 -4.34
N GLY A 198 -10.36 13.38 -3.47
CA GLY A 198 -11.70 12.95 -3.85
C GLY A 198 -11.88 11.45 -4.05
N VAL A 199 -10.89 10.62 -3.74
CA VAL A 199 -11.04 9.16 -3.70
C VAL A 199 -11.94 8.75 -2.53
N ASP A 200 -12.79 7.74 -2.70
CA ASP A 200 -13.73 7.32 -1.67
C ASP A 200 -13.09 6.42 -0.59
N LEU A 201 -12.19 5.50 -0.97
CA LEU A 201 -11.54 4.57 -0.05
C LEU A 201 -10.03 4.48 -0.32
N VAL A 202 -9.24 4.51 0.74
CA VAL A 202 -7.77 4.36 0.69
C VAL A 202 -7.36 3.08 1.39
N LEU A 203 -6.60 2.25 0.68
CA LEU A 203 -6.08 0.98 1.17
C LEU A 203 -4.57 1.08 1.39
N HIS A 204 -4.08 0.37 2.40
CA HIS A 204 -2.66 0.18 2.64
C HIS A 204 -2.34 -1.27 2.97
N SER A 205 -1.29 -1.80 2.37
CA SER A 205 -0.56 -2.91 2.94
C SER A 205 0.25 -2.40 4.12
N ALA A 206 -0.29 -2.51 5.34
CA ALA A 206 0.35 -2.00 6.55
C ALA A 206 1.65 -2.75 6.89
N SER A 207 1.89 -3.92 6.27
CA SER A 207 3.15 -4.65 6.29
C SER A 207 4.34 -3.85 5.77
N LYS A 208 4.09 -2.81 4.96
CA LYS A 208 5.10 -1.99 4.29
C LYS A 208 5.53 -0.82 5.22
N TYR A 209 5.53 0.39 4.72
CA TYR A 209 6.02 1.56 5.47
C TYR A 209 5.29 1.82 6.78
N LEU A 210 3.99 1.48 6.91
CA LEU A 210 3.27 1.67 8.18
C LEU A 210 3.90 0.84 9.30
N GLY A 211 4.19 -0.44 9.06
CA GLY A 211 4.95 -1.29 9.98
C GLY A 211 6.43 -0.90 10.00
N GLY A 212 7.08 -0.91 8.85
CA GLY A 212 8.43 -0.41 8.63
C GLY A 212 9.58 -1.23 9.21
N HIS A 213 9.30 -2.43 9.76
CA HIS A 213 10.29 -3.25 10.47
C HIS A 213 10.31 -4.71 9.99
N SER A 214 9.56 -5.05 8.94
CA SER A 214 9.50 -6.40 8.34
C SER A 214 9.09 -7.53 9.31
N ASP A 215 8.37 -7.19 10.37
CA ASP A 215 7.99 -8.08 11.48
C ASP A 215 6.47 -8.29 11.60
N VAL A 216 5.67 -7.68 10.71
CA VAL A 216 4.20 -7.77 10.75
C VAL A 216 3.61 -7.91 9.35
N VAL A 217 2.58 -8.73 9.22
CA VAL A 217 1.73 -8.81 8.03
C VAL A 217 0.35 -8.27 8.37
N ALA A 218 -0.02 -7.17 7.72
CA ALA A 218 -1.27 -6.48 7.99
C ALA A 218 -1.72 -5.64 6.80
N GLY A 219 -2.98 -5.20 6.85
CA GLY A 219 -3.51 -4.21 5.93
C GLY A 219 -4.59 -3.36 6.60
N VAL A 220 -4.98 -2.27 5.98
CA VAL A 220 -5.97 -1.36 6.52
C VAL A 220 -6.63 -0.56 5.41
N VAL A 221 -7.93 -0.30 5.54
CA VAL A 221 -8.70 0.60 4.68
C VAL A 221 -9.19 1.79 5.50
N ALA A 222 -9.20 2.98 4.92
CA ALA A 222 -9.70 4.21 5.52
C ALA A 222 -10.64 4.95 4.56
N GLY A 223 -11.62 5.66 5.11
CA GLY A 223 -12.58 6.44 4.32
C GLY A 223 -13.79 6.92 5.13
N PRO A 224 -14.89 7.26 4.46
CA PRO A 224 -16.16 7.62 5.08
C PRO A 224 -16.68 6.51 6.00
N LYS A 225 -17.20 6.89 7.15
CA LYS A 225 -17.68 5.95 8.17
C LYS A 225 -18.75 4.98 7.65
N GLU A 226 -19.61 5.44 6.77
CA GLU A 226 -20.65 4.61 6.14
C GLU A 226 -20.05 3.46 5.34
N LEU A 227 -19.06 3.75 4.48
CA LEU A 227 -18.38 2.74 3.66
C LEU A 227 -17.57 1.77 4.52
N ILE A 228 -16.86 2.28 5.53
CA ILE A 228 -16.11 1.45 6.47
C ILE A 228 -17.04 0.53 7.27
N ASN A 229 -18.18 1.01 7.71
CA ASN A 229 -19.18 0.20 8.41
C ASN A 229 -19.79 -0.89 7.51
N ARG A 230 -19.96 -0.63 6.23
CA ARG A 230 -20.38 -1.67 5.27
C ARG A 230 -19.36 -2.81 5.23
N ILE A 231 -18.07 -2.52 5.08
CA ILE A 231 -17.01 -3.52 5.08
C ILE A 231 -16.96 -4.26 6.44
N ARG A 232 -17.08 -3.52 7.55
CA ARG A 232 -17.07 -4.06 8.92
C ARG A 232 -18.19 -5.06 9.18
N ASN A 233 -19.37 -4.85 8.59
CA ASN A 233 -20.57 -5.65 8.85
C ASN A 233 -20.80 -6.75 7.80
N GLU A 234 -20.41 -6.53 6.54
CA GLU A 234 -20.75 -7.42 5.44
C GLU A 234 -19.63 -8.42 5.08
N THR A 235 -18.36 -8.05 5.21
CA THR A 235 -17.24 -8.91 4.78
C THR A 235 -16.32 -9.34 5.90
N LEU A 236 -15.87 -8.43 6.76
CA LEU A 236 -14.93 -8.77 7.85
C LEU A 236 -15.41 -9.94 8.72
N PRO A 237 -16.67 -10.01 9.18
CA PRO A 237 -17.12 -11.09 10.06
C PRO A 237 -17.07 -12.47 9.39
N TYR A 238 -17.26 -12.53 8.08
CA TYR A 238 -17.41 -13.77 7.31
C TYR A 238 -16.12 -14.22 6.65
N LEU A 239 -15.30 -13.29 6.14
CA LEU A 239 -13.98 -13.61 5.58
C LEU A 239 -12.92 -13.79 6.67
N GLY A 240 -13.13 -13.25 7.87
CA GLY A 240 -12.35 -13.54 9.06
C GLY A 240 -10.93 -12.96 9.07
N GLY A 241 -10.59 -12.07 8.14
CA GLY A 241 -9.26 -11.48 8.00
C GLY A 241 -8.91 -10.44 9.07
N LYS A 242 -9.29 -10.66 10.34
CA LYS A 242 -9.10 -9.71 11.44
C LYS A 242 -7.62 -9.56 11.83
N LEU A 243 -7.18 -8.34 12.16
CA LEU A 243 -5.85 -8.08 12.69
C LEU A 243 -5.72 -8.59 14.14
N SER A 244 -4.53 -9.08 14.51
CA SER A 244 -4.25 -9.45 15.90
C SER A 244 -3.92 -8.20 16.74
N PRO A 245 -4.24 -8.17 18.04
CA PRO A 245 -3.89 -7.06 18.92
C PRO A 245 -2.38 -6.84 19.04
N PHE A 246 -1.58 -7.91 18.99
CA PHE A 246 -0.13 -7.82 19.03
C PHE A 246 0.42 -7.16 17.76
N ASP A 247 -0.08 -7.57 16.58
CA ASP A 247 0.33 -6.96 15.32
C ASP A 247 -0.10 -5.49 15.24
N ALA A 248 -1.29 -5.16 15.73
CA ALA A 248 -1.75 -3.77 15.84
C ALA A 248 -0.82 -2.93 16.70
N TRP A 249 -0.33 -3.47 17.81
CA TRP A 249 0.61 -2.79 18.69
C TRP A 249 1.96 -2.53 17.99
N LEU A 250 2.48 -3.49 17.21
CA LEU A 250 3.68 -3.30 16.38
C LEU A 250 3.46 -2.20 15.32
N LEU A 251 2.28 -2.15 14.71
CA LEU A 251 1.92 -1.10 13.76
C LEU A 251 1.83 0.28 14.42
N ILE A 252 1.23 0.40 15.62
CA ILE A 252 1.22 1.64 16.41
C ILE A 252 2.66 2.13 16.63
N ARG A 253 3.56 1.22 17.02
CA ARG A 253 4.99 1.53 17.20
C ARG A 253 5.64 1.97 15.89
N GLY A 254 5.41 1.25 14.79
CA GLY A 254 5.95 1.57 13.47
C GLY A 254 5.50 2.93 12.95
N MET A 255 4.21 3.24 13.07
CA MET A 255 3.65 4.51 12.61
C MET A 255 4.28 5.73 13.28
N ARG A 256 4.67 5.64 14.54
CA ARG A 256 5.28 6.76 15.27
C ARG A 256 6.60 7.26 14.67
N THR A 257 7.27 6.44 13.87
CA THR A 257 8.49 6.81 13.14
C THR A 257 8.28 6.91 11.63
N LEU A 258 7.05 6.75 11.14
CA LEU A 258 6.75 6.74 9.72
C LEU A 258 7.29 7.97 8.97
N PRO A 259 7.04 9.24 9.38
CA PRO A 259 7.51 10.39 8.64
C PRO A 259 9.05 10.46 8.54
N ILE A 260 9.77 10.14 9.62
CA ILE A 260 11.24 10.13 9.64
C ILE A 260 11.78 9.08 8.67
N ARG A 261 11.22 7.86 8.69
CA ARG A 261 11.64 6.78 7.79
C ARG A 261 11.33 7.10 6.33
N MET A 262 10.14 7.62 6.04
CA MET A 262 9.77 8.00 4.67
C MET A 262 10.74 9.05 4.10
N LYS A 263 11.14 10.06 4.88
CA LYS A 263 12.14 11.06 4.43
C LYS A 263 13.52 10.46 4.20
N ALA A 264 13.95 9.51 5.03
CA ALA A 264 15.23 8.83 4.85
C ALA A 264 15.21 7.93 3.60
N HIS A 265 14.13 7.16 3.39
CA HIS A 265 13.94 6.35 2.19
C HIS A 265 13.93 7.22 0.92
N GLU A 266 13.16 8.32 0.92
CA GLU A 266 13.10 9.26 -0.20
C GLU A 266 14.48 9.79 -0.58
N ALA A 267 15.22 10.32 0.40
CA ALA A 267 16.52 10.94 0.16
C ALA A 267 17.51 9.93 -0.44
N SER A 268 17.61 8.73 0.13
CA SER A 268 18.54 7.71 -0.35
C SER A 268 18.14 7.13 -1.71
N ALA A 269 16.85 6.86 -1.92
CA ALA A 269 16.36 6.27 -3.16
C ALA A 269 16.49 7.26 -4.33
N LEU A 270 16.14 8.52 -4.13
CA LEU A 270 16.22 9.55 -5.17
C LEU A 270 17.68 9.77 -5.59
N GLU A 271 18.61 9.86 -4.65
CA GLU A 271 20.04 10.00 -4.94
C GLU A 271 20.58 8.79 -5.71
N ILE A 272 20.24 7.56 -5.30
CA ILE A 272 20.64 6.34 -6.01
C ILE A 272 20.02 6.30 -7.41
N ALA A 273 18.77 6.69 -7.56
CA ALA A 273 18.08 6.74 -8.86
C ALA A 273 18.75 7.73 -9.83
N HIS A 274 19.15 8.91 -9.35
CA HIS A 274 19.92 9.88 -10.16
C HIS A 274 21.28 9.33 -10.58
N ARG A 275 22.00 8.68 -9.66
CA ARG A 275 23.30 8.07 -9.99
C ARG A 275 23.16 6.94 -11.01
N LEU A 276 22.14 6.10 -10.89
CA LEU A 276 21.85 5.05 -11.88
C LEU A 276 21.51 5.64 -13.25
N GLN A 277 20.71 6.70 -13.30
CA GLN A 277 20.34 7.37 -14.56
C GLN A 277 21.54 7.93 -15.31
N ALA A 278 22.61 8.27 -14.61
CA ALA A 278 23.84 8.81 -15.22
C ALA A 278 24.75 7.72 -15.80
N LEU A 279 24.48 6.43 -15.56
CA LEU A 279 25.35 5.34 -16.02
C LEU A 279 25.04 4.94 -17.46
N ASP A 280 26.08 4.69 -18.26
CA ASP A 280 25.99 4.24 -19.65
C ASP A 280 25.36 2.83 -19.81
N ILE A 281 25.45 2.01 -18.77
CA ILE A 281 24.90 0.64 -18.72
C ILE A 281 23.42 0.58 -18.34
N VAL A 282 22.83 1.69 -17.91
CA VAL A 282 21.41 1.79 -17.58
C VAL A 282 20.64 2.34 -18.76
N GLU A 283 19.60 1.63 -19.17
CA GLU A 283 18.71 2.06 -20.25
C GLU A 283 17.67 3.05 -19.76
N LYS A 284 17.05 2.75 -18.63
CA LYS A 284 15.95 3.54 -18.07
C LYS A 284 15.88 3.39 -16.55
N VAL A 285 15.57 4.48 -15.87
CA VAL A 285 15.18 4.46 -14.45
C VAL A 285 13.69 4.76 -14.36
N CYS A 286 12.94 3.84 -13.76
CA CYS A 286 11.49 3.98 -13.52
C CYS A 286 11.31 4.52 -12.10
N HIS A 287 11.35 5.85 -11.98
CA HIS A 287 11.16 6.56 -10.72
C HIS A 287 10.26 7.79 -10.96
N PRO A 288 9.16 7.97 -10.20
CA PRO A 288 8.16 8.99 -10.53
C PRO A 288 8.74 10.40 -10.66
N ALA A 289 9.68 10.79 -9.78
CA ALA A 289 10.27 12.13 -9.83
C ALA A 289 11.20 12.35 -11.03
N LEU A 290 11.71 11.30 -11.68
CA LEU A 290 12.63 11.39 -12.83
C LEU A 290 11.92 11.33 -14.18
N ASN A 291 10.66 10.91 -14.19
CA ASN A 291 9.89 10.63 -15.39
C ASN A 291 8.75 11.63 -15.60
N ASN A 292 8.97 12.90 -15.79
CA ASN A 292 7.99 13.98 -15.98
C ASN A 292 7.56 14.72 -14.70
N GLY A 293 8.20 14.47 -13.56
CA GLY A 293 7.83 15.06 -12.27
C GLY A 293 6.68 14.33 -11.58
N LEU A 294 6.39 14.74 -10.37
CA LEU A 294 5.32 14.15 -9.57
C LEU A 294 3.95 14.72 -10.02
N PRO A 295 2.92 13.88 -10.18
CA PRO A 295 1.58 14.37 -10.49
C PRO A 295 0.99 15.18 -9.32
N PRO A 296 -0.07 15.97 -9.56
CA PRO A 296 -0.78 16.68 -8.50
C PRO A 296 -1.17 15.74 -7.35
N GLY A 297 -0.97 16.20 -6.11
CA GLY A 297 -1.32 15.44 -4.90
C GLY A 297 -0.29 14.40 -4.44
N LEU A 298 0.76 14.13 -5.21
CA LEU A 298 1.91 13.34 -4.77
C LEU A 298 3.07 14.29 -4.43
N HIS A 299 3.48 14.35 -3.16
CA HIS A 299 4.39 15.37 -2.63
C HIS A 299 5.79 14.85 -2.28
N GLY A 300 6.08 13.60 -2.56
CA GLY A 300 7.36 12.97 -2.30
C GLY A 300 7.43 11.55 -2.86
N THR A 301 8.54 10.88 -2.64
CA THR A 301 8.81 9.55 -3.17
C THR A 301 9.21 8.57 -2.08
N SER A 302 9.07 7.29 -2.35
CA SER A 302 9.43 6.25 -1.40
C SER A 302 10.76 5.58 -1.74
N GLY A 303 11.17 4.61 -0.94
CA GLY A 303 12.37 3.81 -1.18
C GLY A 303 12.25 2.79 -2.31
N LEU A 304 11.07 2.65 -2.94
CA LEU A 304 10.81 1.63 -3.94
C LEU A 304 10.78 2.22 -5.34
N PHE A 305 11.66 1.74 -6.21
CA PHE A 305 11.67 2.05 -7.64
C PHE A 305 12.24 0.89 -8.45
N SER A 306 12.24 1.00 -9.78
CA SER A 306 12.89 0.03 -10.66
C SER A 306 13.75 0.72 -11.70
N PHE A 307 14.64 -0.04 -12.34
CA PHE A 307 15.42 0.42 -13.46
C PHE A 307 15.69 -0.76 -14.42
N ILE A 308 16.11 -0.46 -15.64
CA ILE A 308 16.37 -1.45 -16.70
C ILE A 308 17.83 -1.30 -17.11
N PHE A 309 18.58 -2.38 -17.08
CA PHE A 309 19.93 -2.44 -17.65
C PHE A 309 19.88 -2.56 -19.18
N LYS A 310 20.93 -2.09 -19.84
CA LYS A 310 21.24 -2.51 -21.21
C LYS A 310 21.75 -3.94 -21.20
N ASP A 311 21.70 -4.60 -22.36
CA ASP A 311 22.19 -5.98 -22.55
C ASP A 311 23.74 -6.06 -22.53
N VAL A 312 24.31 -5.54 -21.46
CA VAL A 312 25.76 -5.57 -21.15
C VAL A 312 25.97 -5.96 -19.68
N ILE A 313 24.91 -6.38 -19.00
CA ILE A 313 24.93 -6.81 -17.59
C ILE A 313 24.29 -8.19 -17.47
N HIS A 314 25.02 -9.10 -16.84
CA HIS A 314 24.49 -10.41 -16.48
C HIS A 314 23.73 -10.32 -15.15
N ILE A 315 22.39 -10.32 -15.20
CA ILE A 315 21.50 -10.06 -14.06
C ILE A 315 21.75 -10.98 -12.86
N GLN A 316 21.94 -12.27 -13.09
CA GLN A 316 22.24 -13.22 -12.01
C GLN A 316 23.54 -12.84 -11.31
N THR A 317 24.62 -12.58 -12.05
CA THR A 317 25.91 -12.18 -11.47
C THR A 317 25.78 -10.87 -10.69
N PHE A 318 25.02 -9.90 -11.21
CA PHE A 318 24.72 -8.67 -10.48
C PHE A 318 24.06 -8.97 -9.13
N CYS A 319 23.00 -9.75 -9.12
CA CYS A 319 22.26 -10.07 -7.89
C CYS A 319 23.10 -10.87 -6.88
N ASP A 320 23.91 -11.82 -7.35
CA ASP A 320 24.74 -12.70 -6.50
C ASP A 320 25.91 -11.93 -5.85
N HIS A 321 26.35 -10.81 -6.43
CA HIS A 321 27.42 -9.97 -5.87
C HIS A 321 26.94 -8.90 -4.90
N LEU A 322 25.64 -8.63 -4.81
CA LEU A 322 25.07 -7.70 -3.84
C LEU A 322 25.25 -8.23 -2.41
N LYS A 323 25.67 -7.36 -1.50
CA LYS A 323 25.91 -7.70 -0.10
C LYS A 323 24.91 -7.08 0.85
N LEU A 324 24.54 -5.83 0.62
CA LEU A 324 23.55 -5.09 1.41
C LEU A 324 22.15 -5.31 0.86
N PHE A 325 21.95 -5.14 -0.45
CA PHE A 325 20.70 -5.53 -1.07
C PHE A 325 20.54 -7.04 -1.07
N LYS A 326 19.46 -7.54 -0.48
CA LYS A 326 19.17 -8.98 -0.42
C LYS A 326 18.12 -9.36 -1.45
N LEU A 327 18.27 -10.52 -2.08
CA LEU A 327 17.22 -11.12 -2.89
C LEU A 327 16.01 -11.41 -2.00
N GLY A 328 14.93 -10.68 -2.22
CA GLY A 328 13.74 -10.81 -1.40
C GLY A 328 12.56 -10.05 -1.96
N VAL A 329 11.38 -10.64 -1.87
CA VAL A 329 10.13 -9.99 -2.22
C VAL A 329 9.72 -9.01 -1.11
N SER A 330 8.74 -8.14 -1.38
CA SER A 330 8.31 -7.09 -0.46
C SER A 330 9.20 -5.84 -0.49
N TRP A 331 8.97 -4.91 0.45
CA TRP A 331 9.62 -3.60 0.58
C TRP A 331 9.03 -2.84 1.78
N GLY A 332 9.59 -1.68 2.11
CA GLY A 332 9.05 -0.78 3.14
C GLY A 332 9.59 -1.03 4.55
N GLY A 333 10.48 -2.01 4.72
CA GLY A 333 11.23 -2.25 5.94
C GLY A 333 12.51 -1.40 6.02
N HIS A 334 13.33 -1.67 7.03
CA HIS A 334 14.62 -1.01 7.25
C HIS A 334 15.73 -1.54 6.31
N GLU A 335 15.56 -2.78 5.83
CA GLU A 335 16.51 -3.49 4.97
C GLU A 335 16.34 -3.14 3.48
N SER A 336 17.44 -3.16 2.73
CA SER A 336 17.43 -3.03 1.27
C SER A 336 17.20 -4.36 0.58
N LEU A 337 16.28 -4.36 -0.42
CA LEU A 337 15.87 -5.56 -1.15
C LEU A 337 15.99 -5.36 -2.66
N VAL A 338 16.25 -6.46 -3.37
CA VAL A 338 16.31 -6.53 -4.83
C VAL A 338 15.42 -7.64 -5.36
N VAL A 339 14.71 -7.35 -6.44
CA VAL A 339 13.94 -8.34 -7.23
C VAL A 339 14.31 -8.18 -8.69
N PRO A 340 14.92 -9.18 -9.34
CA PRO A 340 15.22 -9.13 -10.77
C PRO A 340 13.97 -9.44 -11.62
N GLY A 341 13.85 -8.78 -12.76
CA GLY A 341 12.71 -8.88 -13.67
C GLY A 341 12.58 -10.24 -14.35
N ASP A 342 13.69 -10.88 -14.66
CA ASP A 342 13.71 -12.21 -15.26
C ASP A 342 13.05 -13.28 -14.35
N VAL A 343 13.22 -13.19 -13.04
CA VAL A 343 12.53 -14.06 -12.07
C VAL A 343 11.02 -13.84 -12.12
N VAL A 344 10.56 -12.60 -12.24
CA VAL A 344 9.14 -12.28 -12.33
C VAL A 344 8.57 -12.69 -13.69
N ALA A 345 9.31 -12.43 -14.77
CA ALA A 345 8.94 -12.82 -16.13
C ALA A 345 8.83 -14.36 -16.28
N ASN A 346 9.64 -15.11 -15.57
CA ASN A 346 9.62 -16.59 -15.58
C ASN A 346 8.62 -17.21 -14.59
N GLN A 347 7.85 -16.43 -13.87
CA GLN A 347 6.85 -16.96 -12.93
C GLN A 347 5.71 -17.66 -13.68
N LYS A 348 5.62 -18.99 -13.56
CA LYS A 348 4.67 -19.82 -14.32
C LYS A 348 3.27 -19.94 -13.71
N ALA A 349 3.02 -19.38 -12.53
CA ALA A 349 1.69 -19.46 -11.89
C ALA A 349 0.68 -18.55 -12.60
N PRO A 350 -0.31 -19.08 -13.37
CA PRO A 350 -1.32 -18.27 -14.02
C PRO A 350 -2.36 -17.76 -12.99
N PRO A 351 -2.97 -16.59 -13.23
CA PRO A 351 -2.66 -15.64 -14.31
C PRO A 351 -1.33 -14.91 -14.04
N SER A 352 -0.49 -14.80 -15.07
CA SER A 352 0.82 -14.16 -14.98
C SER A 352 0.69 -12.65 -15.19
N PHE A 353 1.17 -11.88 -14.22
CA PHE A 353 1.27 -10.43 -14.31
C PHE A 353 2.23 -9.99 -15.44
N ALA A 354 3.36 -10.70 -15.58
CA ALA A 354 4.35 -10.40 -16.60
C ALA A 354 3.80 -10.63 -18.03
N ASP A 355 3.00 -11.70 -18.23
CA ASP A 355 2.35 -11.96 -19.53
C ASP A 355 1.28 -10.90 -19.85
N ALA A 356 0.56 -10.42 -18.84
CA ALA A 356 -0.52 -9.46 -19.03
C ALA A 356 -0.03 -8.04 -19.34
N PHE A 357 1.02 -7.61 -18.66
CA PHE A 357 1.46 -6.21 -18.68
C PHE A 357 2.89 -6.00 -19.17
N GLY A 358 3.65 -7.08 -19.34
CA GLY A 358 5.06 -7.04 -19.68
C GLY A 358 5.95 -6.71 -18.47
N VAL A 359 7.01 -7.50 -18.31
CA VAL A 359 8.12 -7.20 -17.39
C VAL A 359 9.40 -7.44 -18.15
N ASP A 360 10.22 -6.40 -18.29
CA ASP A 360 11.50 -6.53 -18.97
C ASP A 360 12.43 -7.42 -18.14
N PRO A 361 13.00 -8.50 -18.73
CA PRO A 361 13.94 -9.38 -18.01
C PRO A 361 15.20 -8.68 -17.50
N LEU A 362 15.63 -7.58 -18.15
CA LEU A 362 16.77 -6.77 -17.70
C LEU A 362 16.39 -5.74 -16.64
N SER A 363 15.11 -5.68 -16.26
CA SER A 363 14.67 -4.78 -15.18
C SER A 363 15.06 -5.30 -13.82
N VAL A 364 15.29 -4.38 -12.90
CA VAL A 364 15.58 -4.65 -11.48
C VAL A 364 14.74 -3.72 -10.63
N ARG A 365 13.99 -4.26 -9.69
CA ARG A 365 13.28 -3.48 -8.69
C ARG A 365 14.09 -3.42 -7.41
N LEU A 366 14.36 -2.22 -6.93
CA LEU A 366 15.05 -1.97 -5.65
C LEU A 366 14.07 -1.42 -4.61
N HIS A 367 14.19 -1.91 -3.40
CA HIS A 367 13.80 -1.20 -2.21
C HIS A 367 15.05 -0.71 -1.50
N VAL A 368 15.19 0.60 -1.37
CA VAL A 368 16.32 1.26 -0.69
C VAL A 368 15.96 1.41 0.78
N GLY A 369 16.66 0.69 1.63
CA GLY A 369 16.48 0.66 3.07
C GLY A 369 17.14 1.86 3.79
N LEU A 370 17.55 1.64 5.04
CA LEU A 370 18.07 2.66 5.94
C LEU A 370 19.57 2.48 6.25
N GLU A 371 20.28 1.67 5.47
CA GLU A 371 21.71 1.36 5.68
C GLU A 371 22.66 2.52 5.31
N GLY A 372 22.13 3.55 4.65
CA GLY A 372 22.88 4.74 4.25
C GLY A 372 23.26 4.75 2.77
N THR A 373 23.05 5.90 2.12
CA THR A 373 23.15 6.07 0.67
C THR A 373 24.49 5.64 0.09
N GLU A 374 25.60 6.05 0.70
CA GLU A 374 26.95 5.75 0.18
C GLU A 374 27.32 4.28 0.31
N ALA A 375 26.91 3.62 1.40
CA ALA A 375 27.14 2.19 1.58
C ALA A 375 26.36 1.37 0.52
N LEU A 376 25.08 1.72 0.30
CA LEU A 376 24.21 1.08 -0.69
C LEU A 376 24.71 1.36 -2.12
N TRP A 377 25.15 2.57 -2.42
CA TRP A 377 25.74 2.89 -3.72
C TRP A 377 27.02 2.10 -4.00
N SER A 378 27.92 1.99 -3.01
CA SER A 378 29.13 1.20 -3.14
C SER A 378 28.85 -0.28 -3.41
N ASP A 379 27.80 -0.84 -2.78
CA ASP A 379 27.35 -2.22 -3.01
C ASP A 379 26.86 -2.41 -4.45
N LEU A 380 26.03 -1.49 -4.94
CA LEU A 380 25.55 -1.49 -6.33
C LEU A 380 26.71 -1.38 -7.34
N GLN A 381 27.67 -0.46 -7.11
CA GLN A 381 28.82 -0.27 -8.01
C GLN A 381 29.68 -1.55 -8.09
N ALA A 382 29.97 -2.19 -6.96
CA ALA A 382 30.75 -3.42 -6.92
C ALA A 382 30.03 -4.55 -7.68
N ALA A 383 28.71 -4.69 -7.49
CA ALA A 383 27.91 -5.70 -8.17
C ALA A 383 27.83 -5.45 -9.68
N MET A 384 27.61 -4.21 -10.11
CA MET A 384 27.61 -3.83 -11.53
C MET A 384 28.97 -4.10 -12.21
N ALA A 385 30.05 -3.77 -11.53
CA ALA A 385 31.40 -4.02 -12.06
C ALA A 385 31.68 -5.52 -12.26
N ALA A 386 31.22 -6.38 -11.34
CA ALA A 386 31.37 -7.82 -11.44
C ALA A 386 30.48 -8.47 -12.52
N ALA A 387 29.35 -7.83 -12.84
CA ALA A 387 28.34 -8.36 -13.74
C ALA A 387 28.46 -7.86 -15.19
N ARG A 388 29.40 -6.95 -15.49
CA ARG A 388 29.59 -6.41 -16.83
C ARG A 388 30.07 -7.52 -17.78
N THR A 389 29.39 -7.66 -18.90
CA THR A 389 29.82 -8.53 -20.00
C THR A 389 30.66 -7.71 -20.95
N ASP A 390 31.79 -8.27 -21.38
CA ASP A 390 32.73 -7.65 -22.35
C ASP A 390 32.10 -7.44 -23.73
#